data_918f2d2d9ab2dca9751bf47741693508
#
_entry.id   918f2d2d9ab2dca9751bf47741693508
#
_cell.length_a   1.000
_cell.length_b   1.000
_cell.length_c   1.000
_cell.angle_alpha   90.00
_cell.angle_beta   90.00
_cell.angle_gamma   90.00
#
_symmetry.space_group_name_H-M   'P 1'
#
loop_
_entity.id
_entity.type
_entity.pdbx_description
1 polymer ?
#
loop_
_entity_poly.entity_id
_entity_poly.type
_entity_poly.pdbx_seq_one_letter_code
_entity_poly.pdbx_strand_id
1 'polypeptide(L)'
;MVETKTLLSKRNFTDLTNKKNLYIVIHYVGAVSSAYNNAKYFETVYRASSAHYFVDEKDIYQVVREEDAAWHCGAKYYKHLKCRNSNSIGIEMCCYRKADGTIDVSEKVIERTIELTKELMAKYDIPVENVLTHYMVTGKACPKPFVNEPVRWSDFISRLSDKNEEKEFKAGESVVVDVPVAVAFEQGDMLLVDDGASQFWIHKSVVENGNRLHALSTVCYAGGDNYIVQVFDNQFWCKEENMQYA
;
A
#
# COMPACT_ATOMS: atom_id res chain seq x y z
N MET A 1 -11.66 4.96 -16.92
CA MET A 1 -12.19 5.67 -15.73
C MET A 1 -13.14 4.73 -14.99
N VAL A 2 -12.95 4.61 -13.68
CA VAL A 2 -13.83 3.79 -12.82
C VAL A 2 -15.19 4.46 -12.71
N GLU A 3 -16.26 3.70 -12.94
CA GLU A 3 -17.62 4.25 -12.81
C GLU A 3 -17.88 4.68 -11.36
N THR A 4 -18.07 5.98 -11.15
CA THR A 4 -18.30 6.59 -9.83
C THR A 4 -19.65 7.27 -9.80
N LYS A 5 -20.48 6.90 -8.82
CA LYS A 5 -21.76 7.54 -8.53
C LYS A 5 -21.55 8.69 -7.55
N THR A 6 -22.39 9.71 -7.63
CA THR A 6 -22.27 10.91 -6.78
C THR A 6 -23.46 11.03 -5.84
N LEU A 7 -23.17 11.21 -4.53
CA LEU A 7 -24.15 11.48 -3.51
C LEU A 7 -23.54 12.45 -2.47
N LEU A 8 -23.47 13.73 -2.84
CA LEU A 8 -22.68 14.71 -2.11
C LEU A 8 -23.31 15.10 -0.78
N SER A 9 -22.50 15.06 0.26
CA SER A 9 -22.83 15.62 1.58
C SER A 9 -23.00 17.14 1.50
N LYS A 10 -23.98 17.65 2.26
CA LYS A 10 -24.23 19.10 2.38
C LYS A 10 -23.59 19.72 3.63
N ARG A 11 -22.96 18.92 4.49
CA ARG A 11 -22.61 19.33 5.87
C ARG A 11 -21.29 18.83 6.40
N ASN A 12 -20.77 17.72 5.85
CA ASN A 12 -19.65 16.99 6.45
C ASN A 12 -18.33 17.26 5.70
N PHE A 13 -18.03 18.50 5.43
CA PHE A 13 -16.80 18.91 4.77
C PHE A 13 -16.47 20.37 5.08
N THR A 14 -15.26 20.78 4.76
CA THR A 14 -14.85 22.18 4.74
C THR A 14 -14.68 22.61 3.30
N ASP A 15 -15.42 23.62 2.89
CA ASP A 15 -15.25 24.28 1.59
C ASP A 15 -13.87 24.97 1.56
N LEU A 16 -13.07 24.64 0.55
CA LEU A 16 -11.73 25.18 0.40
C LEU A 16 -11.54 25.85 -0.96
N THR A 17 -10.85 26.99 -0.93
CA THR A 17 -10.39 27.66 -2.14
C THR A 17 -8.97 27.14 -2.48
N ASN A 18 -8.77 26.64 -3.72
CA ASN A 18 -7.46 26.21 -4.22
C ASN A 18 -6.82 25.04 -3.44
N LYS A 19 -7.61 24.08 -2.97
CA LYS A 19 -7.09 22.85 -2.38
C LYS A 19 -6.14 22.16 -3.36
N LYS A 20 -4.97 21.77 -2.85
CA LYS A 20 -4.05 20.88 -3.57
C LYS A 20 -4.12 19.49 -2.97
N ASN A 21 -4.51 18.50 -3.78
CA ASN A 21 -4.49 17.11 -3.40
C ASN A 21 -3.08 16.56 -3.57
N LEU A 22 -2.37 16.37 -2.47
CA LEU A 22 -0.98 15.91 -2.42
C LEU A 22 -0.87 14.48 -1.88
N TYR A 23 -1.93 13.99 -1.24
CA TYR A 23 -1.97 12.68 -0.57
C TYR A 23 -3.28 11.97 -0.84
N ILE A 24 -3.24 10.64 -0.85
CA ILE A 24 -4.43 9.78 -0.75
C ILE A 24 -4.33 9.01 0.56
N VAL A 25 -5.41 8.96 1.33
CA VAL A 25 -5.44 8.24 2.61
C VAL A 25 -6.47 7.13 2.54
N ILE A 26 -6.01 5.90 2.72
CA ILE A 26 -6.83 4.70 2.69
C ILE A 26 -7.35 4.40 4.10
N HIS A 27 -8.65 4.15 4.16
CA HIS A 27 -9.39 3.82 5.36
C HIS A 27 -10.22 2.54 5.16
N TYR A 28 -10.84 2.07 6.21
CA TYR A 28 -11.91 1.07 6.16
C TYR A 28 -13.07 1.52 7.06
N VAL A 29 -14.29 1.22 6.65
CA VAL A 29 -15.51 1.63 7.39
C VAL A 29 -15.55 1.01 8.79
N GLY A 30 -14.98 -0.19 8.96
CA GLY A 30 -14.96 -0.89 10.26
C GLY A 30 -16.31 -1.48 10.67
N ALA A 31 -17.32 -1.43 9.80
CA ALA A 31 -18.64 -2.00 9.97
C ALA A 31 -19.16 -2.56 8.64
N VAL A 32 -20.05 -3.55 8.69
CA VAL A 32 -20.67 -4.10 7.49
C VAL A 32 -21.72 -3.12 6.96
N SER A 33 -21.41 -2.49 5.83
CA SER A 33 -22.27 -1.52 5.17
C SER A 33 -21.89 -1.38 3.70
N SER A 34 -22.84 -1.12 2.80
CA SER A 34 -22.56 -0.83 1.39
C SER A 34 -22.04 0.60 1.19
N ALA A 35 -21.40 0.86 0.06
CA ALA A 35 -20.98 2.20 -0.34
C ALA A 35 -22.18 3.16 -0.42
N TYR A 36 -23.31 2.70 -0.97
CA TYR A 36 -24.56 3.46 -1.02
C TYR A 36 -25.07 3.85 0.38
N ASN A 37 -25.13 2.90 1.32
CA ASN A 37 -25.65 3.18 2.67
C ASN A 37 -24.74 4.17 3.42
N ASN A 38 -23.44 4.05 3.27
CA ASN A 38 -22.48 5.01 3.84
C ASN A 38 -22.64 6.38 3.20
N ALA A 39 -22.73 6.46 1.86
CA ALA A 39 -22.94 7.70 1.14
C ALA A 39 -24.25 8.38 1.56
N LYS A 40 -25.33 7.64 1.63
CA LYS A 40 -26.66 8.14 2.06
C LYS A 40 -26.63 8.65 3.50
N TYR A 41 -25.92 7.95 4.38
CA TYR A 41 -25.74 8.38 5.77
C TYR A 41 -25.03 9.73 5.86
N PHE A 42 -23.92 9.92 5.17
CA PHE A 42 -23.13 11.16 5.20
C PHE A 42 -23.78 12.30 4.39
N GLU A 43 -24.64 11.99 3.40
CA GLU A 43 -25.45 12.99 2.71
C GLU A 43 -26.45 13.67 3.67
N THR A 44 -27.10 12.87 4.52
CA THR A 44 -28.27 13.32 5.28
C THR A 44 -27.96 13.67 6.74
N VAL A 45 -26.98 13.00 7.35
CA VAL A 45 -26.66 13.10 8.79
C VAL A 45 -25.41 13.95 9.00
N TYR A 46 -25.48 14.92 9.88
CA TYR A 46 -24.29 15.64 10.33
C TYR A 46 -23.44 14.73 11.22
N ARG A 47 -22.16 14.60 10.86
CA ARG A 47 -21.12 13.95 11.67
C ARG A 47 -19.86 14.81 11.62
N ALA A 48 -19.06 14.80 12.67
CA ALA A 48 -17.75 15.44 12.66
C ALA A 48 -16.70 14.57 11.96
N SER A 49 -17.10 13.86 10.91
CA SER A 49 -16.27 12.98 10.07
C SER A 49 -16.91 12.80 8.69
N SER A 50 -16.10 12.47 7.69
CA SER A 50 -16.52 12.12 6.35
C SER A 50 -15.35 11.49 5.60
N ALA A 51 -15.60 11.06 4.35
CA ALA A 51 -14.58 10.71 3.38
C ALA A 51 -14.98 11.25 2.00
N HIS A 52 -14.04 11.29 1.06
CA HIS A 52 -14.36 11.66 -0.30
C HIS A 52 -15.10 10.54 -1.01
N TYR A 53 -14.66 9.29 -0.79
CA TYR A 53 -15.19 8.12 -1.47
C TYR A 53 -15.49 6.97 -0.51
N PHE A 54 -16.55 6.22 -0.83
CA PHE A 54 -16.86 4.91 -0.27
C PHE A 54 -16.87 3.88 -1.39
N VAL A 55 -16.16 2.78 -1.20
CA VAL A 55 -15.95 1.73 -2.19
C VAL A 55 -16.48 0.40 -1.66
N ASP A 56 -17.39 -0.27 -2.38
CA ASP A 56 -17.79 -1.64 -2.13
C ASP A 56 -17.57 -2.53 -3.38
N GLU A 57 -17.99 -3.79 -3.34
CA GLU A 57 -17.78 -4.73 -4.43
C GLU A 57 -18.54 -4.37 -5.72
N LYS A 58 -19.55 -3.49 -5.64
CA LYS A 58 -20.43 -3.13 -6.74
C LYS A 58 -20.25 -1.71 -7.20
N ASP A 59 -20.15 -0.79 -6.25
CA ASP A 59 -20.25 0.64 -6.48
C ASP A 59 -19.14 1.43 -5.82
N ILE A 60 -18.85 2.59 -6.40
CA ILE A 60 -18.07 3.66 -5.78
C ILE A 60 -18.98 4.87 -5.67
N TYR A 61 -19.04 5.47 -4.49
CA TYR A 61 -19.78 6.70 -4.25
C TYR A 61 -18.86 7.83 -3.83
N GLN A 62 -18.91 8.96 -4.57
CA GLN A 62 -18.31 10.22 -4.14
C GLN A 62 -19.29 10.96 -3.22
N VAL A 63 -18.82 11.33 -2.04
CA VAL A 63 -19.61 11.98 -0.98
C VAL A 63 -19.13 13.38 -0.65
N VAL A 64 -17.85 13.68 -0.84
CA VAL A 64 -17.28 15.01 -0.74
C VAL A 64 -16.53 15.28 -2.04
N ARG A 65 -16.65 16.49 -2.57
CA ARG A 65 -15.92 16.90 -3.77
C ARG A 65 -14.43 16.91 -3.48
N GLU A 66 -13.63 16.60 -4.47
CA GLU A 66 -12.17 16.51 -4.30
C GLU A 66 -11.52 17.87 -4.00
N GLU A 67 -12.13 18.96 -4.44
CA GLU A 67 -11.72 20.33 -4.15
C GLU A 67 -12.04 20.78 -2.72
N ASP A 68 -12.92 20.07 -2.01
CA ASP A 68 -13.27 20.32 -0.61
C ASP A 68 -12.46 19.41 0.33
N ALA A 69 -12.39 19.76 1.62
CA ALA A 69 -11.75 18.89 2.60
C ALA A 69 -12.77 17.99 3.30
N ALA A 70 -12.76 16.69 3.00
CA ALA A 70 -13.44 15.71 3.85
C ALA A 70 -12.72 15.57 5.20
N TRP A 71 -13.47 15.24 6.25
CA TRP A 71 -12.95 15.13 7.63
C TRP A 71 -12.62 13.66 7.95
N HIS A 72 -11.54 13.13 7.38
CA HIS A 72 -11.21 11.70 7.45
C HIS A 72 -9.96 11.37 8.28
N CYS A 73 -8.98 12.28 8.36
CA CYS A 73 -7.72 12.05 9.06
C CYS A 73 -7.38 13.15 10.09
N GLY A 74 -8.38 13.86 10.60
CA GLY A 74 -8.18 14.85 11.65
C GLY A 74 -7.73 14.21 12.97
N ALA A 75 -6.71 14.78 13.62
CA ALA A 75 -6.18 14.30 14.89
C ALA A 75 -5.61 15.46 15.73
N LYS A 76 -5.52 15.23 17.06
CA LYS A 76 -4.83 16.17 17.96
C LYS A 76 -3.30 16.13 17.72
N TYR A 77 -2.78 14.93 17.43
CA TYR A 77 -1.37 14.71 17.12
C TYR A 77 -1.25 13.88 15.84
N TYR A 78 -0.29 14.23 15.00
CA TYR A 78 -0.04 13.57 13.73
C TYR A 78 1.31 12.85 13.75
N LYS A 79 1.35 11.64 13.23
CA LYS A 79 2.60 10.94 12.93
C LYS A 79 3.24 11.49 11.65
N HIS A 80 2.40 11.74 10.61
CA HIS A 80 2.88 12.27 9.34
C HIS A 80 3.02 13.80 9.41
N LEU A 81 4.18 14.30 8.94
CA LEU A 81 4.52 15.71 9.10
C LEU A 81 3.61 16.66 8.32
N LYS A 82 3.14 16.27 7.12
CA LYS A 82 2.48 17.17 6.15
C LYS A 82 1.04 16.80 5.81
N CYS A 83 0.65 15.50 5.80
CA CYS A 83 -0.68 15.07 5.38
C CYS A 83 -1.76 15.55 6.36
N ARG A 84 -2.83 16.18 5.83
CA ARG A 84 -3.98 16.74 6.55
C ARG A 84 -5.25 16.60 5.71
N ASN A 85 -6.43 16.78 6.29
CA ASN A 85 -7.70 16.84 5.55
C ASN A 85 -7.67 17.85 4.39
N SER A 86 -6.97 18.97 4.58
CA SER A 86 -6.91 20.07 3.61
C SER A 86 -6.04 19.80 2.38
N ASN A 87 -5.27 18.73 2.36
CA ASN A 87 -4.38 18.39 1.25
C ASN A 87 -4.41 16.92 0.87
N SER A 88 -5.44 16.19 1.26
CA SER A 88 -5.58 14.77 0.96
C SER A 88 -6.99 14.39 0.50
N ILE A 89 -7.08 13.24 -0.16
CA ILE A 89 -8.31 12.56 -0.53
C ILE A 89 -8.43 11.31 0.35
N GLY A 90 -9.56 11.15 1.05
CA GLY A 90 -9.84 9.96 1.88
C GLY A 90 -10.74 8.98 1.14
N ILE A 91 -10.36 7.71 1.11
CA ILE A 91 -11.11 6.60 0.51
C ILE A 91 -11.43 5.58 1.60
N GLU A 92 -12.69 5.26 1.79
CA GLU A 92 -13.22 4.29 2.76
C GLU A 92 -13.60 2.99 2.06
N MET A 93 -12.90 1.92 2.36
CA MET A 93 -13.22 0.56 1.94
C MET A 93 -14.37 0.00 2.78
N CYS A 94 -15.45 -0.42 2.13
CA CYS A 94 -16.56 -1.11 2.78
C CYS A 94 -16.16 -2.53 3.20
N CYS A 95 -16.76 -3.00 4.27
CA CYS A 95 -16.33 -4.21 4.94
C CYS A 95 -17.38 -5.32 4.89
N TYR A 96 -16.91 -6.55 5.05
CA TYR A 96 -17.74 -7.72 5.31
C TYR A 96 -17.37 -8.35 6.67
N ARG A 97 -18.18 -9.30 7.12
CA ARG A 97 -17.93 -10.08 8.33
C ARG A 97 -17.45 -11.47 7.98
N LYS A 98 -16.28 -11.86 8.47
CA LYS A 98 -15.77 -13.22 8.38
C LYS A 98 -16.60 -14.20 9.23
N ALA A 99 -16.41 -15.50 9.02
CA ALA A 99 -17.08 -16.57 9.77
C ALA A 99 -16.74 -16.54 11.28
N ASP A 100 -15.56 -16.07 11.64
CA ASP A 100 -15.10 -15.87 13.02
C ASP A 100 -15.65 -14.59 13.68
N GLY A 101 -16.49 -13.83 12.96
CA GLY A 101 -17.10 -12.59 13.45
C GLY A 101 -16.23 -11.34 13.24
N THR A 102 -14.99 -11.47 12.80
CA THR A 102 -14.12 -10.32 12.55
C THR A 102 -14.56 -9.53 11.31
N ILE A 103 -14.22 -8.24 11.27
CA ILE A 103 -14.51 -7.33 10.15
C ILE A 103 -13.27 -7.25 9.26
N ASP A 104 -13.47 -7.46 7.97
CA ASP A 104 -12.41 -7.42 6.98
C ASP A 104 -12.86 -6.74 5.67
N VAL A 105 -11.93 -6.54 4.76
CA VAL A 105 -12.15 -5.98 3.41
C VAL A 105 -11.90 -7.09 2.39
N SER A 106 -12.85 -7.31 1.48
CA SER A 106 -12.70 -8.34 0.43
C SER A 106 -11.70 -7.90 -0.63
N GLU A 107 -11.11 -8.89 -1.32
CA GLU A 107 -10.17 -8.64 -2.40
C GLU A 107 -10.80 -7.76 -3.49
N LYS A 108 -12.06 -7.99 -3.84
CA LYS A 108 -12.76 -7.19 -4.85
C LYS A 108 -12.90 -5.72 -4.46
N VAL A 109 -13.08 -5.40 -3.17
CA VAL A 109 -13.07 -4.01 -2.68
C VAL A 109 -11.67 -3.42 -2.77
N ILE A 110 -10.63 -4.21 -2.46
CA ILE A 110 -9.24 -3.80 -2.59
C ILE A 110 -8.93 -3.47 -4.06
N GLU A 111 -9.26 -4.35 -5.00
CA GLU A 111 -9.06 -4.13 -6.45
C GLU A 111 -9.71 -2.83 -6.92
N ARG A 112 -10.97 -2.61 -6.61
CA ARG A 112 -11.69 -1.37 -6.99
C ARG A 112 -11.09 -0.12 -6.32
N THR A 113 -10.59 -0.26 -5.10
CA THR A 113 -9.92 0.84 -4.41
C THR A 113 -8.57 1.16 -5.08
N ILE A 114 -7.83 0.15 -5.54
CA ILE A 114 -6.62 0.33 -6.34
C ILE A 114 -6.92 1.06 -7.65
N GLU A 115 -7.95 0.64 -8.39
CA GLU A 115 -8.36 1.30 -9.63
C GLU A 115 -8.69 2.78 -9.41
N LEU A 116 -9.51 3.11 -8.41
CA LEU A 116 -9.82 4.49 -8.04
C LEU A 116 -8.56 5.27 -7.61
N THR A 117 -7.70 4.64 -6.83
CA THR A 117 -6.46 5.27 -6.34
C THR A 117 -5.53 5.61 -7.50
N LYS A 118 -5.34 4.71 -8.46
CA LYS A 118 -4.56 4.97 -9.70
C LYS A 118 -5.12 6.15 -10.49
N GLU A 119 -6.43 6.23 -10.67
CA GLU A 119 -7.05 7.37 -11.37
C GLU A 119 -6.79 8.70 -10.66
N LEU A 120 -6.92 8.71 -9.33
CA LEU A 120 -6.67 9.91 -8.53
C LEU A 120 -5.18 10.29 -8.49
N MET A 121 -4.28 9.31 -8.44
CA MET A 121 -2.84 9.53 -8.57
C MET A 121 -2.50 10.20 -9.91
N ALA A 122 -3.02 9.67 -11.01
CA ALA A 122 -2.81 10.24 -12.34
C ALA A 122 -3.43 11.64 -12.50
N LYS A 123 -4.64 11.84 -11.95
CA LYS A 123 -5.36 13.13 -12.02
C LYS A 123 -4.66 14.27 -11.30
N TYR A 124 -4.04 13.98 -10.17
CA TYR A 124 -3.44 14.98 -9.27
C TYR A 124 -1.92 14.93 -9.20
N ASP A 125 -1.29 14.11 -10.02
CA ASP A 125 0.16 13.87 -10.00
C ASP A 125 0.66 13.49 -8.58
N ILE A 126 -0.08 12.56 -7.94
CA ILE A 126 0.24 12.09 -6.60
C ILE A 126 1.15 10.86 -6.74
N PRO A 127 2.40 10.91 -6.28
CA PRO A 127 3.29 9.77 -6.36
C PRO A 127 2.89 8.68 -5.34
N VAL A 128 3.29 7.44 -5.60
CA VAL A 128 2.85 6.28 -4.81
C VAL A 128 3.24 6.38 -3.33
N GLU A 129 4.36 6.99 -3.00
CA GLU A 129 4.81 7.24 -1.63
C GLU A 129 3.90 8.21 -0.84
N ASN A 130 3.03 8.94 -1.52
CA ASN A 130 2.02 9.81 -0.92
C ASN A 130 0.65 9.12 -0.79
N VAL A 131 0.54 7.84 -1.13
CA VAL A 131 -0.61 7.00 -0.76
C VAL A 131 -0.34 6.41 0.62
N LEU A 132 -1.16 6.76 1.59
CA LEU A 132 -0.93 6.49 3.01
C LEU A 132 -2.12 5.73 3.62
N THR A 133 -1.88 5.00 4.69
CA THR A 133 -2.96 4.55 5.57
C THR A 133 -3.29 5.64 6.61
N HIS A 134 -4.49 5.61 7.17
CA HIS A 134 -4.82 6.49 8.31
C HIS A 134 -3.85 6.27 9.48
N TYR A 135 -3.39 5.01 9.68
CA TYR A 135 -2.39 4.70 10.70
C TYR A 135 -1.06 5.43 10.48
N MET A 136 -0.60 5.54 9.24
CA MET A 136 0.61 6.29 8.90
C MET A 136 0.44 7.79 9.15
N VAL A 137 -0.77 8.32 9.00
CA VAL A 137 -1.05 9.75 9.19
C VAL A 137 -1.17 10.11 10.68
N THR A 138 -1.88 9.31 11.48
CA THR A 138 -2.26 9.70 12.86
C THR A 138 -1.92 8.67 13.94
N GLY A 139 -1.61 7.43 13.58
CA GLY A 139 -1.43 6.31 14.51
C GLY A 139 -2.72 5.55 14.84
N LYS A 140 -3.89 5.99 14.34
CA LYS A 140 -5.14 5.25 14.48
C LYS A 140 -5.07 3.93 13.72
N ALA A 141 -5.43 2.80 14.34
CA ALA A 141 -5.42 1.48 13.70
C ALA A 141 -6.47 1.38 12.57
N CYS A 142 -6.18 2.00 11.43
CA CYS A 142 -7.05 2.09 10.26
C CYS A 142 -6.21 2.20 8.97
N PRO A 143 -6.48 1.39 7.95
CA PRO A 143 -7.40 0.23 7.93
C PRO A 143 -6.86 -0.90 8.83
N LYS A 144 -7.68 -1.39 9.74
CA LYS A 144 -7.24 -2.44 10.67
C LYS A 144 -6.73 -3.71 9.97
N PRO A 145 -7.35 -4.21 8.87
CA PRO A 145 -6.81 -5.34 8.12
C PRO A 145 -5.36 -5.12 7.63
N PHE A 146 -5.01 -3.93 7.14
CA PHE A 146 -3.66 -3.62 6.67
C PHE A 146 -2.67 -3.36 7.82
N VAL A 147 -3.15 -2.83 8.94
CA VAL A 147 -2.31 -2.61 10.13
C VAL A 147 -1.95 -3.94 10.80
N ASN A 148 -2.89 -4.88 10.85
CA ASN A 148 -2.66 -6.21 11.44
C ASN A 148 -1.85 -7.13 10.53
N GLU A 149 -1.97 -6.95 9.21
CA GLU A 149 -1.31 -7.76 8.18
C GLU A 149 -0.55 -6.83 7.21
N PRO A 150 0.65 -6.33 7.59
CA PRO A 150 1.41 -5.35 6.79
C PRO A 150 1.71 -5.81 5.36
N VAL A 151 1.83 -7.11 5.12
CA VAL A 151 2.01 -7.68 3.79
C VAL A 151 0.87 -7.30 2.84
N ARG A 152 -0.36 -7.19 3.31
CA ARG A 152 -1.51 -6.74 2.49
C ARG A 152 -1.39 -5.27 2.08
N TRP A 153 -0.77 -4.45 2.93
CA TRP A 153 -0.47 -3.06 2.57
C TRP A 153 0.65 -2.99 1.52
N SER A 154 1.70 -3.79 1.67
CA SER A 154 2.77 -3.86 0.69
C SER A 154 2.27 -4.32 -0.68
N ASP A 155 1.40 -5.35 -0.71
CA ASP A 155 0.73 -5.79 -1.94
C ASP A 155 -0.13 -4.67 -2.55
N PHE A 156 -0.93 -3.96 -1.74
CA PHE A 156 -1.74 -2.83 -2.21
C PHE A 156 -0.86 -1.76 -2.88
N ILE A 157 0.25 -1.38 -2.28
CA ILE A 157 1.18 -0.38 -2.82
C ILE A 157 1.88 -0.88 -4.09
N SER A 158 2.32 -2.14 -4.12
CA SER A 158 2.97 -2.72 -5.31
C SER A 158 2.04 -2.71 -6.53
N ARG A 159 0.76 -2.97 -6.32
CA ARG A 159 -0.28 -2.95 -7.37
C ARG A 159 -0.68 -1.53 -7.82
N LEU A 160 -0.38 -0.49 -7.06
CA LEU A 160 -0.55 0.92 -7.48
C LEU A 160 0.54 1.37 -8.44
N SER A 161 1.75 0.91 -8.22
CA SER A 161 2.81 1.11 -9.18
C SER A 161 2.40 0.35 -10.44
N ASP A 162 2.35 1.00 -11.60
CA ASP A 162 2.13 0.32 -12.89
C ASP A 162 3.33 -0.55 -13.32
N LYS A 163 4.03 -1.09 -12.33
CA LYS A 163 5.05 -2.13 -12.49
C LYS A 163 4.42 -3.50 -12.80
N ASN A 164 3.37 -3.51 -13.64
CA ASN A 164 3.06 -4.58 -14.57
C ASN A 164 3.81 -4.38 -15.90
N GLU A 165 4.93 -3.70 -15.92
CA GLU A 165 6.02 -4.15 -16.75
C GLU A 165 6.51 -5.41 -16.03
N GLU A 166 6.27 -6.58 -16.60
CA GLU A 166 7.05 -7.77 -16.30
C GLU A 166 8.50 -7.27 -16.31
N LYS A 167 9.10 -7.13 -15.12
CA LYS A 167 10.49 -6.69 -15.00
C LYS A 167 11.35 -7.86 -15.45
N GLU A 168 11.44 -8.02 -16.76
CA GLU A 168 12.32 -9.01 -17.32
C GLU A 168 13.77 -8.55 -17.14
N PHE A 169 14.36 -8.90 -16.01
CA PHE A 169 15.77 -8.65 -15.77
C PHE A 169 16.60 -9.51 -16.71
N LYS A 170 17.58 -8.90 -17.38
CA LYS A 170 18.44 -9.60 -18.35
C LYS A 170 19.80 -9.95 -17.72
N ALA A 171 20.37 -11.03 -18.17
CA ALA A 171 21.72 -11.41 -17.77
C ALA A 171 22.71 -10.24 -18.00
N GLY A 172 23.53 -9.93 -17.00
CA GLY A 172 24.46 -8.81 -16.98
C GLY A 172 23.93 -7.52 -16.37
N GLU A 173 22.63 -7.40 -16.08
CA GLU A 173 22.07 -6.23 -15.40
C GLU A 173 22.43 -6.22 -13.91
N SER A 174 22.67 -5.01 -13.40
CA SER A 174 22.89 -4.78 -11.97
C SER A 174 21.57 -4.56 -11.27
N VAL A 175 21.34 -5.29 -10.19
CA VAL A 175 20.12 -5.26 -9.39
C VAL A 175 20.45 -5.21 -7.91
N VAL A 176 19.56 -4.66 -7.11
CA VAL A 176 19.60 -4.82 -5.66
C VAL A 176 18.66 -5.95 -5.29
N VAL A 177 19.17 -6.97 -4.58
CA VAL A 177 18.35 -8.03 -4.01
C VAL A 177 18.03 -7.73 -2.55
N ASP A 178 16.80 -8.01 -2.14
CA ASP A 178 16.33 -7.87 -0.76
C ASP A 178 15.54 -9.12 -0.37
N VAL A 179 16.27 -10.15 0.07
CA VAL A 179 15.73 -11.49 0.34
C VAL A 179 15.74 -11.77 1.84
N PRO A 180 14.63 -12.26 2.43
CA PRO A 180 14.68 -12.78 3.78
C PRO A 180 15.56 -14.02 3.84
N VAL A 181 16.45 -14.07 4.83
CA VAL A 181 17.35 -15.19 5.06
C VAL A 181 17.33 -15.62 6.52
N ALA A 182 17.49 -16.91 6.77
CA ALA A 182 17.72 -17.44 8.12
C ALA A 182 19.22 -17.59 8.35
N VAL A 183 19.76 -17.00 9.42
CA VAL A 183 21.16 -17.22 9.80
C VAL A 183 21.26 -18.56 10.51
N ALA A 184 21.91 -19.53 9.84
CA ALA A 184 22.09 -20.88 10.36
C ALA A 184 23.37 -21.00 11.23
N PHE A 185 24.43 -20.27 10.87
CA PHE A 185 25.69 -20.28 11.59
C PHE A 185 26.50 -19.01 11.36
N GLU A 186 27.35 -18.65 12.33
CA GLU A 186 28.20 -17.47 12.28
C GLU A 186 29.67 -17.85 12.53
N GLN A 187 30.57 -17.36 11.68
CA GLN A 187 32.01 -17.55 11.84
C GLN A 187 32.78 -16.27 11.47
N GLY A 188 33.27 -15.55 12.48
CA GLY A 188 33.95 -14.27 12.27
C GLY A 188 33.01 -13.23 11.62
N ASP A 189 33.39 -12.71 10.46
CA ASP A 189 32.58 -11.75 9.70
C ASP A 189 31.70 -12.42 8.64
N MET A 190 31.62 -13.74 8.62
CA MET A 190 30.82 -14.54 7.72
C MET A 190 29.61 -15.14 8.42
N LEU A 191 28.48 -15.18 7.70
CA LEU A 191 27.25 -15.83 8.10
C LEU A 191 26.95 -16.95 7.10
N LEU A 192 26.61 -18.15 7.57
CA LEU A 192 25.94 -19.16 6.78
C LEU A 192 24.44 -18.83 6.82
N VAL A 193 23.88 -18.49 5.69
CA VAL A 193 22.46 -18.13 5.57
C VAL A 193 21.71 -19.16 4.75
N ASP A 194 20.41 -19.27 5.03
CA ASP A 194 19.46 -20.16 4.36
C ASP A 194 18.34 -19.28 3.77
N ASP A 195 18.11 -19.36 2.47
CA ASP A 195 17.04 -18.65 1.75
C ASP A 195 15.79 -19.52 1.55
N GLY A 196 15.76 -20.71 2.14
CA GLY A 196 14.71 -21.69 2.01
C GLY A 196 14.91 -22.69 0.85
N ALA A 197 15.88 -22.44 -0.04
CA ALA A 197 16.23 -23.31 -1.16
C ALA A 197 17.67 -23.84 -1.06
N SER A 198 18.57 -23.04 -0.50
CA SER A 198 19.99 -23.35 -0.39
C SER A 198 20.64 -22.66 0.80
N GLN A 199 21.82 -23.16 1.20
CA GLN A 199 22.65 -22.52 2.22
C GLN A 199 23.95 -22.04 1.59
N PHE A 200 24.35 -20.80 1.93
CA PHE A 200 25.57 -20.20 1.41
C PHE A 200 26.19 -19.21 2.42
N TRP A 201 27.50 -19.00 2.28
CA TRP A 201 28.23 -18.07 3.13
C TRP A 201 28.21 -16.68 2.54
N ILE A 202 27.89 -15.66 3.38
CA ILE A 202 27.94 -14.24 3.01
C ILE A 202 28.62 -13.43 4.10
N HIS A 203 29.10 -12.25 3.73
CA HIS A 203 29.67 -11.32 4.69
C HIS A 203 28.55 -10.60 5.47
N LYS A 204 28.73 -10.39 6.77
CA LYS A 204 27.75 -9.70 7.65
C LYS A 204 27.30 -8.35 7.13
N SER A 205 28.17 -7.62 6.43
CA SER A 205 27.85 -6.28 5.92
C SER A 205 26.69 -6.22 4.91
N VAL A 206 26.28 -7.36 4.36
CA VAL A 206 25.16 -7.43 3.40
C VAL A 206 23.88 -7.98 4.02
N VAL A 207 23.87 -8.21 5.34
CA VAL A 207 22.67 -8.64 6.08
C VAL A 207 22.17 -7.49 6.93
N GLU A 208 20.99 -7.00 6.62
CA GLU A 208 20.30 -5.96 7.38
C GLU A 208 19.30 -6.57 8.38
N ASN A 209 19.17 -5.92 9.53
CA ASN A 209 18.24 -6.32 10.60
C ASN A 209 18.39 -7.79 11.04
N GLY A 210 19.56 -8.41 10.78
CA GLY A 210 19.89 -9.77 11.20
C GLY A 210 19.23 -10.90 10.42
N ASN A 211 18.38 -10.61 9.43
CA ASN A 211 17.62 -11.63 8.69
C ASN A 211 17.24 -11.25 7.24
N ARG A 212 17.82 -10.20 6.69
CA ARG A 212 17.60 -9.82 5.28
C ARG A 212 18.92 -9.61 4.56
N LEU A 213 19.10 -10.32 3.45
CA LEU A 213 20.18 -10.07 2.50
C LEU A 213 19.80 -8.87 1.64
N HIS A 214 20.54 -7.78 1.76
CA HIS A 214 20.42 -6.59 0.93
C HIS A 214 21.75 -6.33 0.24
N ALA A 215 21.83 -6.61 -1.05
CA ALA A 215 23.09 -6.53 -1.78
C ALA A 215 22.92 -6.11 -3.23
N LEU A 216 23.89 -5.34 -3.71
CA LEU A 216 24.10 -5.14 -5.15
C LEU A 216 24.53 -6.47 -5.78
N SER A 217 23.83 -6.87 -6.82
CA SER A 217 23.96 -8.17 -7.45
C SER A 217 23.95 -8.03 -8.97
N THR A 218 24.44 -9.04 -9.66
CA THR A 218 24.34 -9.13 -11.13
C THR A 218 23.43 -10.28 -11.51
N VAL A 219 22.49 -10.03 -12.41
CA VAL A 219 21.65 -11.09 -12.98
C VAL A 219 22.51 -11.99 -13.87
N CYS A 220 22.61 -13.26 -13.52
CA CYS A 220 23.36 -14.25 -14.29
C CYS A 220 22.49 -15.01 -15.29
N TYR A 221 21.22 -15.25 -14.92
CA TYR A 221 20.27 -15.97 -15.73
C TYR A 221 18.84 -15.49 -15.44
N ALA A 222 18.00 -15.45 -16.46
CA ALA A 222 16.59 -15.11 -16.38
C ALA A 222 15.75 -16.28 -16.94
N GLY A 223 14.73 -16.71 -16.19
CA GLY A 223 13.84 -17.79 -16.59
C GLY A 223 12.45 -17.63 -16.01
N GLY A 224 11.57 -16.88 -16.68
CA GLY A 224 10.27 -16.49 -16.14
C GLY A 224 10.43 -15.63 -14.90
N ASP A 225 9.68 -15.92 -13.85
CA ASP A 225 9.69 -15.15 -12.58
C ASP A 225 10.87 -15.49 -11.66
N ASN A 226 11.82 -16.32 -12.11
CA ASN A 226 12.96 -16.75 -11.32
C ASN A 226 14.27 -16.36 -12.00
N TYR A 227 15.18 -15.82 -11.20
CA TYR A 227 16.47 -15.32 -11.65
C TYR A 227 17.60 -15.97 -10.86
N ILE A 228 18.72 -16.27 -11.50
CA ILE A 228 19.96 -16.53 -10.79
C ILE A 228 20.68 -15.20 -10.66
N VAL A 229 20.94 -14.77 -9.44
CA VAL A 229 21.67 -13.57 -9.12
C VAL A 229 22.99 -13.89 -8.45
N GLN A 230 24.01 -13.09 -8.72
CA GLN A 230 25.33 -13.23 -8.12
C GLN A 230 25.57 -12.13 -7.11
N VAL A 231 25.77 -12.52 -5.86
CA VAL A 231 26.22 -11.65 -4.77
C VAL A 231 27.63 -12.08 -4.40
N PHE A 232 28.65 -11.26 -4.69
CA PHE A 232 30.05 -11.61 -4.59
C PHE A 232 30.36 -12.88 -5.41
N ASP A 233 30.90 -13.93 -4.79
CA ASP A 233 31.25 -15.20 -5.42
C ASP A 233 30.12 -16.25 -5.37
N ASN A 234 28.97 -15.88 -4.81
CA ASN A 234 27.84 -16.80 -4.65
C ASN A 234 26.73 -16.50 -5.66
N GLN A 235 26.15 -17.57 -6.20
CA GLN A 235 24.97 -17.50 -7.06
C GLN A 235 23.80 -18.19 -6.35
N PHE A 236 22.62 -17.59 -6.40
CA PHE A 236 21.41 -18.19 -5.85
C PHE A 236 20.17 -17.79 -6.67
N TRP A 237 19.10 -18.56 -6.52
CA TRP A 237 17.83 -18.24 -7.15
C TRP A 237 17.13 -17.12 -6.39
N CYS A 238 16.67 -16.11 -7.12
CA CYS A 238 15.89 -15.02 -6.60
C CYS A 238 14.61 -14.86 -7.40
N LYS A 239 13.50 -14.58 -6.71
CA LYS A 239 12.25 -14.21 -7.37
C LYS A 239 12.27 -12.74 -7.73
N GLU A 240 11.58 -12.38 -8.81
CA GLU A 240 11.45 -11.01 -9.28
C GLU A 240 11.01 -10.03 -8.19
N GLU A 241 10.07 -10.44 -7.35
CA GLU A 241 9.53 -9.62 -6.24
C GLU A 241 10.58 -9.13 -5.24
N ASN A 242 11.73 -9.82 -5.16
CA ASN A 242 12.84 -9.50 -4.28
C ASN A 242 13.98 -8.74 -4.99
N MET A 243 13.74 -8.22 -6.19
CA MET A 243 14.75 -7.56 -7.01
C MET A 243 14.33 -6.14 -7.39
N GLN A 244 15.29 -5.23 -7.45
CA GLN A 244 15.10 -3.85 -7.92
C GLN A 244 16.29 -3.46 -8.79
N TYR A 245 16.08 -2.59 -9.78
CA TYR A 245 17.20 -2.00 -10.51
C TYR A 245 18.08 -1.19 -9.56
N ALA A 246 19.40 -1.30 -9.79
CA ALA A 246 20.42 -0.61 -9.00
C ALA A 246 20.53 0.87 -9.36
#